data_ce82f0bc855246b8cecff33d3b2f647f
#
_entry.id   ce82f0bc855246b8cecff33d3b2f647f
#
_cell.length_a   1.000
_cell.length_b   1.000
_cell.length_c   1.000
_cell.angle_alpha   90.00
_cell.angle_beta   90.00
_cell.angle_gamma   90.00
#
_symmetry.space_group_name_H-M   'P 1'
#
loop_
_entity.id
_entity.type
_entity.pdbx_description
1 polymer ?
#
loop_
_entity_poly.entity_id
_entity_poly.type
_entity_poly.pdbx_seq_one_letter_code
_entity_poly.pdbx_strand_id
1 'polypeptide(L)'
;MAKQQHLARVLESGIVAVIRANSDEQLVDVARALLAGGVEVMEVTFTVPRAVRVLERVADELGDQILLGAGTVLDTETARSALLAGAEFLVSPSTNVEVIRMCRRYGKLAMPGAFTPTEVVTAFEAGADVVKVFPCDVGGPGYLKALHGPLPHIPLMPTGGVDLKNAADYLRAGACALGVGGSLVESKTVEKGDFGRIEQLAAQFRAVVREVRTT
;
A
#
# COMPACT_ATOMS: atom_id res chain seq x y z
N MET A 1 -20.45 2.13 4.50
CA MET A 1 -19.83 2.18 5.85
C MET A 1 -18.46 1.51 5.86
N ALA A 2 -18.31 0.24 5.47
CA ALA A 2 -17.01 -0.45 5.48
C ALA A 2 -15.89 0.26 4.69
N LYS A 3 -16.15 0.72 3.47
CA LYS A 3 -15.15 1.41 2.64
C LYS A 3 -14.57 2.67 3.31
N GLN A 4 -15.40 3.47 3.97
CA GLN A 4 -14.94 4.68 4.68
C GLN A 4 -14.09 4.33 5.90
N GLN A 5 -14.45 3.27 6.62
CA GLN A 5 -13.64 2.75 7.73
C GLN A 5 -12.29 2.22 7.25
N HIS A 6 -12.25 1.52 6.11
CA HIS A 6 -11.00 1.05 5.51
C HIS A 6 -10.10 2.23 5.08
N LEU A 7 -10.67 3.29 4.47
CA LEU A 7 -9.90 4.48 4.14
C LEU A 7 -9.34 5.15 5.40
N ALA A 8 -10.16 5.28 6.44
CA ALA A 8 -9.70 5.84 7.72
C ALA A 8 -8.53 5.02 8.30
N ARG A 9 -8.59 3.67 8.27
CA ARG A 9 -7.48 2.81 8.69
C ARG A 9 -6.20 3.05 7.87
N VAL A 10 -6.30 3.20 6.54
CA VAL A 10 -5.13 3.53 5.70
C VAL A 10 -4.52 4.86 6.11
N LEU A 11 -5.35 5.88 6.26
CA LEU A 11 -4.90 7.22 6.63
C LEU A 11 -4.32 7.25 8.05
N GLU A 12 -4.92 6.55 9.01
CA GLU A 12 -4.43 6.45 10.39
C GLU A 12 -3.14 5.64 10.50
N SER A 13 -3.07 4.50 9.81
CA SER A 13 -1.84 3.72 9.70
C SER A 13 -0.69 4.57 9.14
N GLY A 14 -0.94 5.34 8.08
CA GLY A 14 0.08 6.11 7.37
C GLY A 14 1.12 5.25 6.68
N ILE A 15 0.95 3.92 6.66
CA ILE A 15 1.84 2.95 6.00
C ILE A 15 0.99 1.89 5.32
N VAL A 16 1.34 1.59 4.07
CA VAL A 16 0.88 0.42 3.34
C VAL A 16 2.11 -0.44 3.02
N ALA A 17 2.23 -1.59 3.68
CA ALA A 17 3.34 -2.50 3.44
C ALA A 17 3.12 -3.25 2.12
N VAL A 18 4.13 -3.24 1.24
CA VAL A 18 4.11 -3.96 -0.04
C VAL A 18 4.85 -5.28 0.16
N ILE A 19 4.09 -6.39 0.20
CA ILE A 19 4.63 -7.70 0.52
C ILE A 19 4.95 -8.46 -0.76
N ARG A 20 6.18 -8.99 -0.80
CA ARG A 20 6.65 -9.90 -1.83
C ARG A 20 7.41 -11.03 -1.14
N ALA A 21 7.06 -12.28 -1.42
CA ALA A 21 7.81 -13.46 -0.98
C ALA A 21 7.63 -14.60 -1.97
N ASN A 22 8.44 -15.64 -1.83
CA ASN A 22 8.49 -16.77 -2.75
C ASN A 22 7.55 -17.91 -2.35
N SER A 23 6.97 -17.90 -1.13
CA SER A 23 6.02 -18.91 -0.65
C SER A 23 4.86 -18.29 0.13
N ASP A 24 3.72 -18.98 0.14
CA ASP A 24 2.50 -18.62 0.86
C ASP A 24 2.69 -18.67 2.39
N GLU A 25 3.46 -19.63 2.90
CA GLU A 25 3.75 -19.73 4.35
C GLU A 25 4.53 -18.54 4.87
N GLN A 26 5.60 -18.16 4.17
CA GLN A 26 6.41 -16.99 4.53
C GLN A 26 5.59 -15.69 4.52
N LEU A 27 4.58 -15.58 3.63
CA LEU A 27 3.77 -14.37 3.55
C LEU A 27 2.84 -14.17 4.75
N VAL A 28 2.33 -15.24 5.33
CA VAL A 28 1.57 -15.17 6.60
C VAL A 28 2.48 -14.74 7.74
N ASP A 29 3.68 -15.29 7.84
CA ASP A 29 4.63 -14.92 8.90
C ASP A 29 5.12 -13.47 8.76
N VAL A 30 5.34 -13.00 7.52
CA VAL A 30 5.60 -11.58 7.24
C VAL A 30 4.43 -10.71 7.71
N ALA A 31 3.19 -11.09 7.39
CA ALA A 31 2.02 -10.34 7.80
C ALA A 31 1.88 -10.26 9.33
N ARG A 32 2.15 -11.36 10.03
CA ARG A 32 2.20 -11.38 11.52
C ARG A 32 3.28 -10.46 12.09
N ALA A 33 4.48 -10.48 11.52
CA ALA A 33 5.58 -9.62 11.95
C ALA A 33 5.28 -8.13 11.73
N LEU A 34 4.68 -7.78 10.58
CA LEU A 34 4.23 -6.41 10.29
C LEU A 34 3.18 -5.96 11.31
N LEU A 35 2.20 -6.80 11.59
CA LEU A 35 1.15 -6.53 12.56
C LEU A 35 1.72 -6.34 13.98
N ALA A 36 2.64 -7.21 14.40
CA ALA A 36 3.34 -7.08 15.69
C ALA A 36 4.11 -5.77 15.81
N GLY A 37 4.71 -5.28 14.72
CA GLY A 37 5.37 -3.97 14.63
C GLY A 37 4.39 -2.79 14.46
N GLY A 38 3.07 -3.04 14.45
CA GLY A 38 2.02 -2.02 14.37
C GLY A 38 1.66 -1.56 12.96
N VAL A 39 2.06 -2.29 11.92
CA VAL A 39 1.65 -2.07 10.53
C VAL A 39 0.55 -3.06 10.17
N GLU A 40 -0.70 -2.57 10.13
CA GLU A 40 -1.89 -3.38 9.89
C GLU A 40 -2.42 -3.30 8.45
N VAL A 41 -1.94 -2.37 7.63
CA VAL A 41 -2.36 -2.21 6.24
C VAL A 41 -1.27 -2.77 5.32
N MET A 42 -1.61 -3.76 4.51
CA MET A 42 -0.63 -4.45 3.67
C MET A 42 -1.22 -4.99 2.38
N GLU A 43 -0.43 -5.02 1.32
CA GLU A 43 -0.81 -5.57 0.02
C GLU A 43 0.07 -6.76 -0.36
N VAL A 44 -0.53 -7.81 -0.90
CA VAL A 44 0.17 -8.89 -1.59
C VAL A 44 0.19 -8.58 -3.08
N THR A 45 1.40 -8.51 -3.68
CA THR A 45 1.51 -8.16 -5.11
C THR A 45 1.24 -9.38 -6.00
N PHE A 46 0.56 -9.18 -7.14
CA PHE A 46 0.31 -10.21 -8.14
C PHE A 46 1.58 -10.64 -8.92
N THR A 47 2.73 -10.11 -8.58
CA THR A 47 4.04 -10.64 -9.01
C THR A 47 4.48 -11.86 -8.19
N VAL A 48 3.81 -12.14 -7.09
CA VAL A 48 4.02 -13.35 -6.27
C VAL A 48 3.37 -14.56 -6.96
N PRO A 49 4.05 -15.71 -7.06
CA PRO A 49 3.43 -16.93 -7.55
C PRO A 49 2.20 -17.29 -6.72
N ARG A 50 1.10 -17.67 -7.41
CA ARG A 50 -0.18 -18.07 -6.77
C ARG A 50 -0.78 -16.99 -5.85
N ALA A 51 -0.65 -15.70 -6.20
CA ALA A 51 -1.07 -14.57 -5.38
C ALA A 51 -2.51 -14.69 -4.84
N VAL A 52 -3.46 -15.22 -5.62
CA VAL A 52 -4.85 -15.45 -5.19
C VAL A 52 -4.89 -16.38 -3.96
N ARG A 53 -4.21 -17.53 -4.02
CA ARG A 53 -4.17 -18.47 -2.89
C ARG A 53 -3.49 -17.88 -1.64
N VAL A 54 -2.47 -17.05 -1.86
CA VAL A 54 -1.81 -16.33 -0.78
C VAL A 54 -2.75 -15.33 -0.12
N LEU A 55 -3.50 -14.56 -0.92
CA LEU A 55 -4.51 -13.62 -0.41
C LEU A 55 -5.57 -14.35 0.41
N GLU A 56 -6.13 -15.44 -0.10
CA GLU A 56 -7.11 -16.29 0.61
C GLU A 56 -6.57 -16.72 1.98
N ARG A 57 -5.36 -17.28 2.00
CA ARG A 57 -4.75 -17.77 3.23
C ARG A 57 -4.48 -16.64 4.25
N VAL A 58 -3.97 -15.50 3.82
CA VAL A 58 -3.74 -14.35 4.71
C VAL A 58 -5.06 -13.78 5.20
N ALA A 59 -6.09 -13.71 4.35
CA ALA A 59 -7.43 -13.29 4.72
C ALA A 59 -8.06 -14.21 5.77
N ASP A 60 -7.94 -15.54 5.59
CA ASP A 60 -8.48 -16.54 6.52
C ASP A 60 -7.79 -16.49 7.90
N GLU A 61 -6.46 -16.29 7.92
CA GLU A 61 -5.69 -16.33 9.16
C GLU A 61 -5.68 -15.00 9.93
N LEU A 62 -5.74 -13.85 9.24
CA LEU A 62 -5.49 -12.53 9.83
C LEU A 62 -6.54 -11.46 9.43
N GLY A 63 -7.53 -11.81 8.61
CA GLY A 63 -8.43 -10.82 7.98
C GLY A 63 -9.09 -9.84 8.95
N ASP A 64 -9.44 -10.26 10.15
CA ASP A 64 -10.06 -9.39 11.16
C ASP A 64 -9.06 -8.40 11.80
N GLN A 65 -7.77 -8.70 11.74
CA GLN A 65 -6.71 -7.93 12.40
C GLN A 65 -6.04 -6.93 11.47
N ILE A 66 -6.03 -7.22 10.16
CA ILE A 66 -5.34 -6.43 9.15
C ILE A 66 -6.32 -5.85 8.12
N LEU A 67 -5.89 -4.86 7.37
CA LEU A 67 -6.52 -4.43 6.14
C LEU A 67 -5.70 -4.97 4.97
N LEU A 68 -6.19 -6.06 4.37
CA LEU A 68 -5.51 -6.76 3.30
C LEU A 68 -5.89 -6.19 1.94
N GLY A 69 -4.90 -5.94 1.11
CA GLY A 69 -5.07 -5.53 -0.28
C GLY A 69 -4.29 -6.36 -1.27
N ALA A 70 -4.54 -6.10 -2.53
CA ALA A 70 -3.79 -6.70 -3.64
C ALA A 70 -3.07 -5.62 -4.45
N GLY A 71 -1.78 -5.85 -4.71
CA GLY A 71 -0.93 -4.95 -5.50
C GLY A 71 -0.59 -5.50 -6.88
N THR A 72 -0.17 -4.59 -7.77
CA THR A 72 0.15 -4.90 -9.16
C THR A 72 -1.05 -5.47 -9.95
N VAL A 73 -2.23 -4.92 -9.65
CA VAL A 73 -3.49 -5.28 -10.33
C VAL A 73 -3.61 -4.45 -11.59
N LEU A 74 -3.49 -5.08 -12.78
CA LEU A 74 -3.38 -4.37 -14.06
C LEU A 74 -4.68 -4.37 -14.90
N ASP A 75 -5.60 -5.28 -14.60
CA ASP A 75 -6.83 -5.52 -15.35
C ASP A 75 -8.01 -5.88 -14.45
N THR A 76 -9.20 -5.91 -15.01
CA THR A 76 -10.45 -6.19 -14.28
C THR A 76 -10.56 -7.66 -13.87
N GLU A 77 -9.99 -8.58 -14.60
CA GLU A 77 -10.01 -10.01 -14.34
C GLU A 77 -9.18 -10.32 -13.09
N THR A 78 -7.97 -9.77 -13.05
CA THR A 78 -7.09 -9.83 -11.86
C THR A 78 -7.74 -9.11 -10.67
N ALA A 79 -8.34 -7.93 -10.90
CA ALA A 79 -9.07 -7.19 -9.87
C ALA A 79 -10.19 -8.03 -9.26
N ARG A 80 -11.03 -8.66 -10.09
CA ARG A 80 -12.13 -9.50 -9.62
C ARG A 80 -11.63 -10.69 -8.82
N SER A 81 -10.57 -11.36 -9.30
CA SER A 81 -9.95 -12.50 -8.60
C SER A 81 -9.41 -12.10 -7.22
N ALA A 82 -8.74 -10.95 -7.14
CA ALA A 82 -8.22 -10.41 -5.88
C ALA A 82 -9.33 -10.10 -4.86
N LEU A 83 -10.43 -9.48 -5.32
CA LEU A 83 -11.58 -9.15 -4.46
C LEU A 83 -12.28 -10.41 -3.93
N LEU A 84 -12.37 -11.48 -4.74
CA LEU A 84 -12.93 -12.76 -4.31
C LEU A 84 -12.03 -13.47 -3.30
N ALA A 85 -10.72 -13.27 -3.40
CA ALA A 85 -9.72 -13.81 -2.47
C ALA A 85 -9.58 -13.00 -1.16
N GLY A 86 -10.46 -12.02 -0.91
CA GLY A 86 -10.51 -11.28 0.35
C GLY A 86 -9.84 -9.91 0.33
N ALA A 87 -9.35 -9.41 -0.82
CA ALA A 87 -8.78 -8.07 -0.88
C ALA A 87 -9.84 -6.97 -0.64
N GLU A 88 -9.54 -6.05 0.28
CA GLU A 88 -10.38 -4.90 0.63
C GLU A 88 -9.96 -3.61 -0.10
N PHE A 89 -8.77 -3.60 -0.68
CA PHE A 89 -8.28 -2.54 -1.54
C PHE A 89 -7.39 -3.09 -2.67
N LEU A 90 -7.33 -2.35 -3.78
CA LEU A 90 -6.48 -2.70 -4.92
C LEU A 90 -5.49 -1.58 -5.21
N VAL A 91 -4.25 -1.96 -5.47
CA VAL A 91 -3.15 -1.08 -5.84
C VAL A 91 -2.62 -1.49 -7.22
N SER A 92 -2.31 -0.53 -8.05
CA SER A 92 -1.69 -0.75 -9.36
C SER A 92 -0.46 0.14 -9.55
N PRO A 93 0.46 -0.19 -10.46
CA PRO A 93 1.58 0.69 -10.80
C PRO A 93 1.19 1.81 -11.76
N SER A 94 0.01 1.73 -12.36
CA SER A 94 -0.50 2.65 -13.39
C SER A 94 -1.99 2.93 -13.18
N THR A 95 -2.50 3.96 -13.83
CA THR A 95 -3.92 4.32 -13.82
C THR A 95 -4.68 3.45 -14.83
N ASN A 96 -5.55 2.56 -14.34
CA ASN A 96 -6.53 1.85 -15.13
C ASN A 96 -7.94 2.19 -14.62
N VAL A 97 -8.68 2.97 -15.40
CA VAL A 97 -10.02 3.48 -15.03
C VAL A 97 -11.01 2.34 -14.79
N GLU A 98 -10.92 1.25 -15.54
CA GLU A 98 -11.84 0.11 -15.37
C GLU A 98 -11.59 -0.65 -14.06
N VAL A 99 -10.33 -0.76 -13.61
CA VAL A 99 -9.99 -1.30 -12.29
C VAL A 99 -10.55 -0.40 -11.18
N ILE A 100 -10.41 0.92 -11.31
CA ILE A 100 -10.97 1.88 -10.35
C ILE A 100 -12.51 1.75 -10.28
N ARG A 101 -13.18 1.65 -11.41
CA ARG A 101 -14.63 1.43 -11.50
C ARG A 101 -15.06 0.10 -10.90
N MET A 102 -14.24 -0.95 -11.06
CA MET A 102 -14.46 -2.26 -10.42
C MET A 102 -14.43 -2.13 -8.89
N CYS A 103 -13.41 -1.48 -8.32
CA CYS A 103 -13.34 -1.22 -6.88
C CYS A 103 -14.58 -0.49 -6.38
N ARG A 104 -15.00 0.58 -7.07
CA ARG A 104 -16.22 1.33 -6.71
C ARG A 104 -17.46 0.47 -6.73
N ARG A 105 -17.63 -0.36 -7.76
CA ARG A 105 -18.78 -1.28 -7.91
C ARG A 105 -18.92 -2.22 -6.72
N TYR A 106 -17.81 -2.71 -6.18
CA TYR A 106 -17.79 -3.65 -5.06
C TYR A 106 -17.56 -2.98 -3.70
N GLY A 107 -17.57 -1.64 -3.62
CA GLY A 107 -17.38 -0.91 -2.37
C GLY A 107 -15.99 -1.07 -1.76
N LYS A 108 -14.97 -1.31 -2.60
CA LYS A 108 -13.57 -1.49 -2.20
C LYS A 108 -12.75 -0.23 -2.46
N LEU A 109 -11.58 -0.07 -1.81
CA LEU A 109 -10.70 1.07 -2.06
C LEU A 109 -9.91 0.86 -3.36
N ALA A 110 -9.75 1.95 -4.10
CA ALA A 110 -8.91 2.03 -5.29
C ALA A 110 -7.70 2.92 -5.02
N MET A 111 -6.50 2.37 -5.19
CA MET A 111 -5.23 3.08 -5.02
C MET A 111 -4.37 2.93 -6.30
N PRO A 112 -4.83 3.49 -7.45
CA PRO A 112 -4.13 3.39 -8.72
C PRO A 112 -2.81 4.17 -8.70
N GLY A 113 -1.84 3.69 -9.49
CA GLY A 113 -0.57 4.36 -9.71
C GLY A 113 -0.68 5.47 -10.73
N ALA A 114 0.02 6.57 -10.47
CA ALA A 114 0.20 7.71 -11.35
C ALA A 114 1.60 8.29 -11.14
N PHE A 115 2.15 8.94 -12.17
CA PHE A 115 3.41 9.66 -12.05
C PHE A 115 3.24 11.14 -12.39
N THR A 116 2.48 11.48 -13.41
CA THR A 116 2.26 12.86 -13.86
C THR A 116 1.04 13.51 -13.22
N PRO A 117 0.95 14.86 -13.17
CA PRO A 117 -0.25 15.56 -12.69
C PRO A 117 -1.53 15.13 -13.44
N THR A 118 -1.44 14.92 -14.76
CA THR A 118 -2.59 14.48 -15.58
C THR A 118 -3.08 13.11 -15.13
N GLU A 119 -2.17 12.15 -14.91
CA GLU A 119 -2.54 10.82 -14.42
C GLU A 119 -3.16 10.88 -13.02
N VAL A 120 -2.61 11.72 -12.13
CA VAL A 120 -3.15 11.92 -10.77
C VAL A 120 -4.60 12.40 -10.82
N VAL A 121 -4.86 13.44 -11.62
CA VAL A 121 -6.23 13.97 -11.79
C VAL A 121 -7.15 12.94 -12.44
N THR A 122 -6.71 12.27 -13.50
CA THR A 122 -7.48 11.22 -14.17
C THR A 122 -7.86 10.08 -13.21
N ALA A 123 -6.92 9.64 -12.39
CA ALA A 123 -7.18 8.60 -11.38
C ALA A 123 -8.21 9.05 -10.35
N PHE A 124 -8.07 10.28 -9.84
CA PHE A 124 -8.96 10.83 -8.84
C PHE A 124 -10.38 11.05 -9.39
N GLU A 125 -10.53 11.63 -10.58
CA GLU A 125 -11.83 11.82 -11.23
C GLU A 125 -12.52 10.49 -11.56
N ALA A 126 -11.76 9.43 -11.87
CA ALA A 126 -12.30 8.08 -12.04
C ALA A 126 -12.82 7.48 -10.72
N GLY A 127 -12.43 8.05 -9.58
CA GLY A 127 -12.89 7.69 -8.23
C GLY A 127 -11.87 6.90 -7.41
N ALA A 128 -10.57 7.15 -7.62
CA ALA A 128 -9.53 6.68 -6.72
C ALA A 128 -9.73 7.26 -5.30
N ASP A 129 -9.49 6.47 -4.29
CA ASP A 129 -9.55 6.88 -2.88
C ASP A 129 -8.23 7.46 -2.38
N VAL A 130 -7.12 6.91 -2.90
CA VAL A 130 -5.75 7.37 -2.72
C VAL A 130 -5.03 7.20 -4.04
N VAL A 131 -4.19 8.14 -4.45
CA VAL A 131 -3.38 8.00 -5.67
C VAL A 131 -1.95 7.64 -5.27
N LYS A 132 -1.51 6.45 -5.69
CA LYS A 132 -0.12 6.01 -5.54
C LYS A 132 0.75 6.79 -6.51
N VAL A 133 1.72 7.55 -5.99
CA VAL A 133 2.76 8.19 -6.83
C VAL A 133 3.91 7.20 -7.03
N PHE A 134 4.10 6.75 -8.28
CA PHE A 134 5.05 5.67 -8.59
C PHE A 134 5.68 5.81 -9.98
N PRO A 135 7.00 5.54 -10.15
CA PRO A 135 7.98 5.26 -9.11
C PRO A 135 8.48 6.56 -8.45
N CYS A 136 8.42 6.66 -7.11
CA CYS A 136 8.66 7.92 -6.41
C CYS A 136 10.15 8.21 -6.15
N ASP A 137 11.02 7.23 -6.28
CA ASP A 137 12.49 7.37 -6.18
C ASP A 137 13.08 8.27 -7.29
N VAL A 138 12.40 8.39 -8.43
CA VAL A 138 12.83 9.25 -9.55
C VAL A 138 12.82 10.74 -9.17
N GLY A 139 11.85 11.19 -8.38
CA GLY A 139 11.68 12.61 -8.05
C GLY A 139 11.79 12.95 -6.56
N GLY A 140 11.72 11.96 -5.70
CA GLY A 140 11.82 12.12 -4.25
C GLY A 140 10.71 12.96 -3.62
N PRO A 141 10.87 13.37 -2.34
CA PRO A 141 9.89 14.19 -1.62
C PRO A 141 9.61 15.54 -2.27
N GLY A 142 10.61 16.13 -2.96
CA GLY A 142 10.45 17.38 -3.69
C GLY A 142 9.42 17.29 -4.82
N TYR A 143 9.42 16.18 -5.55
CA TYR A 143 8.44 15.92 -6.60
C TYR A 143 7.03 15.74 -6.03
N LEU A 144 6.90 14.97 -4.95
CA LEU A 144 5.62 14.80 -4.27
C LEU A 144 5.04 16.15 -3.82
N LYS A 145 5.88 17.03 -3.24
CA LYS A 145 5.49 18.38 -2.83
C LYS A 145 5.02 19.22 -4.02
N ALA A 146 5.70 19.12 -5.17
CA ALA A 146 5.32 19.82 -6.40
C ALA A 146 3.98 19.35 -6.95
N LEU A 147 3.66 18.04 -6.86
CA LEU A 147 2.34 17.48 -7.21
C LEU A 147 1.25 17.94 -6.23
N HIS A 148 1.54 17.86 -4.93
CA HIS A 148 0.57 18.18 -3.88
C HIS A 148 0.18 19.66 -3.86
N GLY A 149 1.10 20.58 -4.21
CA GLY A 149 0.86 22.02 -4.20
C GLY A 149 -0.42 22.43 -4.96
N PRO A 150 -0.57 22.13 -6.25
CA PRO A 150 -1.78 22.43 -7.02
C PRO A 150 -2.94 21.45 -6.75
N LEU A 151 -2.71 20.28 -6.14
CA LEU A 151 -3.68 19.20 -5.95
C LEU A 151 -3.84 18.81 -4.46
N PRO A 152 -4.03 19.76 -3.53
CA PRO A 152 -4.02 19.47 -2.08
C PRO A 152 -5.20 18.62 -1.62
N HIS A 153 -6.24 18.50 -2.43
CA HIS A 153 -7.45 17.70 -2.16
C HIS A 153 -7.32 16.24 -2.56
N ILE A 154 -6.24 15.85 -3.26
CA ILE A 154 -6.01 14.47 -3.71
C ILE A 154 -5.08 13.77 -2.71
N PRO A 155 -5.53 12.70 -2.04
CA PRO A 155 -4.66 11.92 -1.17
C PRO A 155 -3.56 11.21 -1.97
N LEU A 156 -2.28 11.54 -1.71
CA LEU A 156 -1.13 10.99 -2.41
C LEU A 156 -0.35 10.01 -1.52
N MET A 157 0.05 8.87 -2.09
CA MET A 157 0.84 7.83 -1.43
C MET A 157 2.11 7.55 -2.24
N PRO A 158 3.27 8.12 -1.88
CA PRO A 158 4.53 7.81 -2.54
C PRO A 158 4.88 6.34 -2.34
N THR A 159 5.32 5.68 -3.43
CA THR A 159 5.77 4.30 -3.44
C THR A 159 6.97 4.15 -4.37
N GLY A 160 7.93 3.30 -3.99
CA GLY A 160 9.22 3.18 -4.67
C GLY A 160 10.27 4.11 -4.04
N GLY A 161 11.35 3.52 -3.53
CA GLY A 161 12.44 4.25 -2.88
C GLY A 161 12.13 4.84 -1.51
N VAL A 162 10.96 4.55 -0.93
CA VAL A 162 10.63 5.00 0.44
C VAL A 162 11.39 4.15 1.45
N ASP A 163 12.15 4.79 2.34
CA ASP A 163 12.91 4.18 3.43
C ASP A 163 12.84 5.04 4.71
N LEU A 164 13.47 4.59 5.80
CA LEU A 164 13.48 5.31 7.07
C LEU A 164 14.19 6.67 7.02
N LYS A 165 15.06 6.90 6.02
CA LYS A 165 15.80 8.17 5.90
C LYS A 165 14.96 9.27 5.27
N ASN A 166 14.01 8.89 4.39
CA ASN A 166 13.20 9.83 3.62
C ASN A 166 11.70 9.81 3.99
N ALA A 167 11.26 8.86 4.82
CA ALA A 167 9.86 8.69 5.21
C ALA A 167 9.25 9.97 5.80
N ALA A 168 9.96 10.63 6.72
CA ALA A 168 9.51 11.88 7.34
C ALA A 168 9.36 13.01 6.30
N ASP A 169 10.28 13.08 5.34
CA ASP A 169 10.25 14.12 4.31
C ASP A 169 9.10 13.93 3.33
N TYR A 170 8.76 12.68 2.98
CA TYR A 170 7.56 12.40 2.20
C TYR A 170 6.27 12.78 2.93
N LEU A 171 6.17 12.49 4.22
CA LEU A 171 5.01 12.90 5.02
C LEU A 171 4.88 14.42 5.11
N ARG A 172 5.98 15.14 5.36
CA ARG A 172 6.01 16.63 5.35
C ARG A 172 5.72 17.22 3.96
N ALA A 173 6.01 16.49 2.90
CA ALA A 173 5.68 16.86 1.53
C ALA A 173 4.20 16.69 1.16
N GLY A 174 3.37 16.17 2.07
CA GLY A 174 1.92 16.01 1.89
C GLY A 174 1.48 14.58 1.60
N ALA A 175 2.33 13.56 1.83
CA ALA A 175 1.90 12.18 1.73
C ALA A 175 0.83 11.85 2.80
N CYS A 176 -0.29 11.28 2.38
CA CYS A 176 -1.33 10.79 3.29
C CYS A 176 -0.95 9.45 3.95
N ALA A 177 -0.18 8.64 3.23
CA ALA A 177 0.41 7.38 3.67
C ALA A 177 1.66 7.09 2.84
N LEU A 178 2.46 6.12 3.26
CA LEU A 178 3.69 5.67 2.61
C LEU A 178 3.51 4.24 2.09
N GLY A 179 3.75 3.99 0.81
CA GLY A 179 3.84 2.65 0.25
C GLY A 179 5.26 2.11 0.39
N VAL A 180 5.49 1.19 1.33
CA VAL A 180 6.82 0.72 1.70
C VAL A 180 7.03 -0.74 1.31
N GLY A 181 7.97 -0.98 0.43
CA GLY A 181 8.31 -2.32 -0.07
C GLY A 181 9.61 -2.87 0.54
N GLY A 182 10.64 -3.02 -0.28
CA GLY A 182 11.89 -3.70 0.07
C GLY A 182 12.65 -3.13 1.27
N SER A 183 12.47 -1.86 1.62
CA SER A 183 13.07 -1.26 2.82
C SER A 183 12.39 -1.69 4.14
N LEU A 184 11.18 -2.26 4.06
CA LEU A 184 10.44 -2.82 5.18
C LEU A 184 10.42 -4.35 5.13
N VAL A 185 10.17 -4.91 3.94
CA VAL A 185 10.10 -6.36 3.70
C VAL A 185 11.16 -6.74 2.67
N GLU A 186 12.41 -6.84 3.13
CA GLU A 186 13.53 -7.22 2.28
C GLU A 186 13.47 -8.73 1.96
N SER A 187 13.59 -9.11 0.68
CA SER A 187 13.51 -10.51 0.24
C SER A 187 14.50 -11.43 0.97
N LYS A 188 15.75 -10.96 1.18
CA LYS A 188 16.77 -11.72 1.92
C LYS A 188 16.41 -11.96 3.39
N THR A 189 15.74 -11.01 4.02
CA THR A 189 15.24 -11.12 5.41
C THR A 189 14.13 -12.17 5.50
N VAL A 190 13.20 -12.15 4.52
CA VAL A 190 12.13 -13.15 4.40
C VAL A 190 12.70 -14.55 4.13
N GLU A 191 13.64 -14.69 3.20
CA GLU A 191 14.29 -15.98 2.87
C GLU A 191 15.01 -16.61 4.07
N LYS A 192 15.56 -15.78 4.97
CA LYS A 192 16.23 -16.22 6.21
C LYS A 192 15.26 -16.51 7.34
N GLY A 193 13.98 -16.19 7.21
CA GLY A 193 12.99 -16.29 8.30
C GLY A 193 13.24 -15.28 9.44
N ASP A 194 13.95 -14.19 9.20
CA ASP A 194 14.22 -13.15 10.21
C ASP A 194 13.02 -12.18 10.34
N PHE A 195 11.91 -12.74 10.80
CA PHE A 195 10.67 -11.98 10.98
C PHE A 195 10.76 -10.93 12.10
N GLY A 196 11.63 -11.15 13.09
CA GLY A 196 11.91 -10.16 14.14
C GLY A 196 12.51 -8.85 13.59
N ARG A 197 13.30 -8.94 12.51
CA ARG A 197 13.79 -7.75 11.81
C ARG A 197 12.68 -6.98 11.12
N ILE A 198 11.70 -7.66 10.52
CA ILE A 198 10.54 -7.03 9.90
C ILE A 198 9.68 -6.30 10.93
N GLU A 199 9.42 -6.93 12.08
CA GLU A 199 8.72 -6.31 13.21
C GLU A 199 9.41 -5.04 13.69
N GLN A 200 10.73 -5.07 13.90
CA GLN A 200 11.50 -3.90 14.30
C GLN A 200 11.42 -2.76 13.29
N LEU A 201 11.55 -3.06 11.97
CA LEU A 201 11.42 -2.05 10.92
C LEU A 201 10.01 -1.47 10.87
N ALA A 202 8.97 -2.29 11.00
CA ALA A 202 7.59 -1.85 11.06
C ALA A 202 7.38 -0.88 12.23
N ALA A 203 7.87 -1.20 13.42
CA ALA A 203 7.80 -0.32 14.59
C ALA A 203 8.54 1.01 14.37
N GLN A 204 9.71 0.99 13.69
CA GLN A 204 10.45 2.20 13.35
C GLN A 204 9.68 3.10 12.37
N PHE A 205 9.11 2.53 11.29
CA PHE A 205 8.28 3.31 10.37
C PHE A 205 7.05 3.90 11.07
N ARG A 206 6.39 3.14 11.95
CA ARG A 206 5.27 3.64 12.75
C ARG A 206 5.67 4.79 13.68
N ALA A 207 6.86 4.72 14.27
CA ALA A 207 7.39 5.80 15.09
C ALA A 207 7.58 7.10 14.26
N VAL A 208 8.16 7.01 13.05
CA VAL A 208 8.30 8.16 12.14
C VAL A 208 6.95 8.78 11.79
N VAL A 209 5.93 7.96 11.47
CA VAL A 209 4.59 8.47 11.17
C VAL A 209 3.99 9.23 12.35
N ARG A 210 4.11 8.69 13.57
CA ARG A 210 3.60 9.32 14.79
C ARG A 210 4.31 10.65 15.06
N GLU A 211 5.63 10.67 14.99
CA GLU A 211 6.44 11.86 15.23
C GLU A 211 6.05 13.01 14.29
N VAL A 212 5.97 12.75 12.98
CA VAL A 212 5.62 13.79 12.00
C VAL A 212 4.20 14.32 12.18
N ARG A 213 3.26 13.50 12.66
CA ARG A 213 1.86 13.92 12.85
C ARG A 213 1.57 14.64 14.16
N THR A 214 2.48 14.56 15.12
CA THR A 214 2.35 15.25 16.40
C THR A 214 3.08 16.59 16.43
N THR A 215 3.86 16.89 15.39
CA THR A 215 4.59 18.14 15.20
C THR A 215 3.84 19.09 14.28
#